data_cef6b8f4f075d3e27c90638a5a96a074
#
_entry.id   cef6b8f4f075d3e27c90638a5a96a074
#
_cell.length_a   1.000
_cell.length_b   1.000
_cell.length_c   1.000
_cell.angle_alpha   90.00
_cell.angle_beta   90.00
_cell.angle_gamma   90.00
#
_symmetry.space_group_name_H-M   'P 1'
#
loop_
_entity.id
_entity.type
_entity.pdbx_description
1 polymer ?
#
loop_
_entity_poly.entity_id
_entity_poly.type
_entity_poly.pdbx_seq_one_letter_code
_entity_poly.pdbx_strand_id
1 'polypeptide(L)'
;MPKKGVEPVRREQLIRATFQTIDEIGMADATVATIAKKAGMSSGIVAHYFGDKDGLLNAAMRQILRELKEAVARYRADASDDPREQLRAIVDGNFDDSQINGTAMRVWLTFWAASMHQPELARLQRANDQRLFSNLCHQFNRLLPHPQARLAARGLAAMIDGLWLRGSLVGGQFNAEKSRRIAYGYIDFQLQAVAL
;
A
#
# COMPACT_ATOMS: atom_id res chain seq x y z
N MET A 1 12.75 31.44 -16.51
CA MET A 1 12.33 30.18 -17.11
C MET A 1 12.49 29.07 -16.08
N PRO A 2 11.46 28.28 -15.74
CA PRO A 2 11.63 27.13 -14.86
C PRO A 2 12.57 26.13 -15.55
N LYS A 3 13.63 25.70 -14.85
CA LYS A 3 14.53 24.64 -15.36
C LYS A 3 13.71 23.36 -15.51
N LYS A 4 13.52 22.86 -16.73
CA LYS A 4 12.96 21.54 -17.02
C LYS A 4 13.72 20.51 -16.18
N GLY A 5 13.02 19.81 -15.27
CA GLY A 5 13.60 18.78 -14.38
C GLY A 5 13.56 19.08 -12.88
N VAL A 6 13.32 20.34 -12.47
CA VAL A 6 13.28 20.71 -11.04
C VAL A 6 11.91 20.38 -10.42
N GLU A 7 10.83 20.47 -11.19
CA GLU A 7 9.47 20.25 -10.71
C GLU A 7 9.24 18.81 -10.20
N PRO A 8 9.56 17.73 -10.95
CA PRO A 8 9.37 16.36 -10.46
C PRO A 8 10.12 16.09 -9.14
N VAL A 9 11.37 16.60 -9.04
CA VAL A 9 12.17 16.41 -7.83
C VAL A 9 11.54 17.11 -6.62
N ARG A 10 11.06 18.36 -6.80
CA ARG A 10 10.40 19.11 -5.71
C ARG A 10 9.06 18.49 -5.30
N ARG A 11 8.29 17.97 -6.26
CA ARG A 11 7.06 17.23 -5.96
C ARG A 11 7.35 15.99 -5.11
N GLU A 12 8.37 15.22 -5.48
CA GLU A 12 8.79 14.04 -4.73
C GLU A 12 9.29 14.41 -3.33
N GLN A 13 10.09 15.45 -3.18
CA GLN A 13 10.56 15.96 -1.89
C GLN A 13 9.39 16.34 -0.97
N LEU A 14 8.37 17.03 -1.49
CA LEU A 14 7.17 17.38 -0.73
C LEU A 14 6.35 16.14 -0.32
N ILE A 15 6.22 15.16 -1.18
CA ILE A 15 5.54 13.89 -0.86
C ILE A 15 6.30 13.14 0.24
N ARG A 16 7.62 13.02 0.14
CA ARG A 16 8.45 12.41 1.20
C ARG A 16 8.36 13.17 2.52
N ALA A 17 8.41 14.51 2.47
CA ALA A 17 8.21 15.33 3.67
C ALA A 17 6.83 15.15 4.27
N THR A 18 5.79 14.90 3.45
CA THR A 18 4.44 14.56 3.93
C THR A 18 4.46 13.26 4.74
N PHE A 19 5.09 12.21 4.23
CA PHE A 19 5.21 10.92 4.95
C PHE A 19 5.93 11.10 6.30
N GLN A 20 7.07 11.80 6.28
CA GLN A 20 7.84 12.06 7.49
C GLN A 20 7.06 12.91 8.52
N THR A 21 6.31 13.90 8.05
CA THR A 21 5.51 14.76 8.93
C THR A 21 4.36 13.98 9.56
N ILE A 22 3.64 13.17 8.76
CA ILE A 22 2.57 12.28 9.26
C ILE A 22 3.14 11.28 10.28
N ASP A 23 4.31 10.74 10.01
CA ASP A 23 5.00 9.80 10.89
C ASP A 23 5.35 10.40 12.25
N GLU A 24 5.86 11.63 12.26
CA GLU A 24 6.37 12.29 13.46
C GLU A 24 5.29 12.95 14.33
N ILE A 25 4.31 13.61 13.71
CA ILE A 25 3.32 14.41 14.43
C ILE A 25 1.86 14.05 14.10
N GLY A 26 1.63 13.04 13.26
CA GLY A 26 0.29 12.61 12.85
C GLY A 26 -0.38 13.52 11.81
N MET A 27 -1.53 13.07 11.29
CA MET A 27 -2.26 13.76 10.21
C MET A 27 -2.88 15.10 10.68
N ALA A 28 -3.35 15.16 11.92
CA ALA A 28 -4.04 16.33 12.44
C ALA A 28 -3.11 17.57 12.42
N ASP A 29 -1.86 17.39 12.85
CA ASP A 29 -0.85 18.45 12.97
C ASP A 29 -0.01 18.62 11.70
N ALA A 30 -0.15 17.72 10.73
CA ALA A 30 0.49 17.82 9.41
C ALA A 30 -0.15 18.93 8.57
N THR A 31 0.29 20.17 8.78
CA THR A 31 -0.15 21.35 7.99
C THR A 31 0.72 21.54 6.74
N VAL A 32 0.21 22.31 5.77
CA VAL A 32 1.00 22.73 4.60
C VAL A 32 2.30 23.41 5.04
N ALA A 33 2.26 24.23 6.07
CA ALA A 33 3.43 24.95 6.58
C ALA A 33 4.47 24.00 7.20
N THR A 34 4.04 23.03 8.03
CA THR A 34 4.94 22.04 8.64
C THR A 34 5.60 21.15 7.60
N ILE A 35 4.83 20.69 6.60
CA ILE A 35 5.34 19.85 5.49
C ILE A 35 6.33 20.65 4.61
N ALA A 36 5.96 21.87 4.20
CA ALA A 36 6.84 22.70 3.39
C ALA A 36 8.16 23.03 4.11
N LYS A 37 8.08 23.37 5.42
CA LYS A 37 9.27 23.60 6.25
C LYS A 37 10.17 22.36 6.29
N LYS A 38 9.59 21.17 6.48
CA LYS A 38 10.34 19.91 6.48
C LYS A 38 11.01 19.62 5.13
N ALA A 39 10.37 20.00 4.02
CA ALA A 39 10.92 19.89 2.67
C ALA A 39 11.97 20.98 2.35
N GLY A 40 12.23 21.93 3.25
CA GLY A 40 13.09 23.08 2.98
C GLY A 40 12.51 24.06 1.94
N MET A 41 11.16 24.16 1.87
CA MET A 41 10.45 24.95 0.88
C MET A 41 9.44 25.90 1.53
N SER A 42 8.97 26.90 0.76
CA SER A 42 7.89 27.79 1.19
C SER A 42 6.51 27.12 1.01
N SER A 43 5.52 27.52 1.82
CA SER A 43 4.15 27.02 1.69
C SER A 43 3.52 27.32 0.33
N GLY A 44 3.89 28.40 -0.32
CA GLY A 44 3.43 28.74 -1.68
C GLY A 44 3.78 27.70 -2.74
N ILE A 45 4.87 26.95 -2.54
CA ILE A 45 5.25 25.84 -3.44
C ILE A 45 4.23 24.70 -3.40
N VAL A 46 3.63 24.41 -2.23
CA VAL A 46 2.59 23.39 -2.11
C VAL A 46 1.35 23.81 -2.91
N ALA A 47 0.91 25.06 -2.75
CA ALA A 47 -0.22 25.60 -3.53
C ALA A 47 0.07 25.53 -5.05
N HIS A 48 1.29 25.84 -5.46
CA HIS A 48 1.70 25.78 -6.86
C HIS A 48 1.65 24.37 -7.45
N TYR A 49 2.13 23.34 -6.72
CA TYR A 49 2.24 21.98 -7.24
C TYR A 49 1.03 21.09 -7.00
N PHE A 50 0.28 21.33 -5.94
CA PHE A 50 -0.78 20.44 -5.47
C PHE A 50 -2.13 21.15 -5.25
N GLY A 51 -2.18 22.48 -5.36
CA GLY A 51 -3.34 23.28 -5.07
C GLY A 51 -3.50 23.56 -3.58
N ASP A 52 -3.75 22.52 -2.81
CA ASP A 52 -4.00 22.62 -1.37
C ASP A 52 -3.43 21.41 -0.59
N LYS A 53 -3.80 21.29 0.70
CA LYS A 53 -3.43 20.16 1.55
C LYS A 53 -4.01 18.86 1.01
N ASP A 54 -5.25 18.86 0.57
CA ASP A 54 -5.92 17.63 0.09
C ASP A 54 -5.29 17.12 -1.21
N GLY A 55 -4.93 18.03 -2.12
CA GLY A 55 -4.19 17.68 -3.33
C GLY A 55 -2.82 17.07 -3.02
N LEU A 56 -2.10 17.60 -2.02
CA LEU A 56 -0.84 17.02 -1.56
C LEU A 56 -1.05 15.64 -0.92
N LEU A 57 -2.06 15.46 -0.07
CA LEU A 57 -2.38 14.16 0.54
C LEU A 57 -2.80 13.12 -0.51
N ASN A 58 -3.59 13.52 -1.50
CA ASN A 58 -3.93 12.66 -2.62
C ASN A 58 -2.71 12.23 -3.43
N ALA A 59 -1.76 13.14 -3.64
CA ALA A 59 -0.51 12.81 -4.32
C ALA A 59 0.36 11.86 -3.49
N ALA A 60 0.42 12.04 -2.17
CA ALA A 60 1.10 11.17 -1.24
C ALA A 60 0.48 9.75 -1.23
N MET A 61 -0.85 9.64 -1.16
CA MET A 61 -1.56 8.35 -1.27
C MET A 61 -1.25 7.66 -2.60
N ARG A 62 -1.29 8.38 -3.72
CA ARG A 62 -0.93 7.82 -5.04
C ARG A 62 0.51 7.32 -5.09
N GLN A 63 1.42 7.95 -4.35
CA GLN A 63 2.82 7.52 -4.29
C GLN A 63 2.96 6.20 -3.55
N ILE A 64 2.41 6.06 -2.34
CA ILE A 64 2.52 4.80 -1.58
C ILE A 64 1.83 3.63 -2.32
N LEU A 65 0.71 3.91 -3.01
CA LEU A 65 0.03 2.92 -3.86
C LEU A 65 0.85 2.52 -5.08
N ARG A 66 1.66 3.42 -5.66
CA ARG A 66 2.61 3.09 -6.73
C ARG A 66 3.71 2.18 -6.21
N GLU A 67 4.31 2.53 -5.08
CA GLU A 67 5.37 1.74 -4.44
C GLU A 67 4.90 0.32 -4.14
N LEU A 68 3.68 0.16 -3.60
CA LEU A 68 3.06 -1.14 -3.41
C LEU A 68 2.87 -1.90 -4.74
N LYS A 69 2.34 -1.23 -5.76
CA LYS A 69 2.16 -1.84 -7.08
C LYS A 69 3.49 -2.31 -7.68
N GLU A 70 4.53 -1.50 -7.57
CA GLU A 70 5.86 -1.80 -8.07
C GLU A 70 6.50 -2.96 -7.30
N ALA A 71 6.35 -2.99 -5.96
CA ALA A 71 6.79 -4.11 -5.14
C ALA A 71 6.13 -5.42 -5.58
N VAL A 72 4.80 -5.46 -5.65
CA VAL A 72 4.06 -6.65 -6.11
C VAL A 72 4.47 -7.06 -7.53
N ALA A 73 4.69 -6.09 -8.43
CA ALA A 73 5.10 -6.37 -9.80
C ALA A 73 6.50 -7.02 -9.87
N ARG A 74 7.46 -6.55 -9.05
CA ARG A 74 8.81 -7.14 -8.96
C ARG A 74 8.74 -8.60 -8.51
N TYR A 75 8.11 -8.86 -7.37
CA TYR A 75 8.00 -10.24 -6.86
C TYR A 75 7.31 -11.17 -7.85
N ARG A 76 6.29 -10.70 -8.54
CA ARG A 76 5.60 -11.49 -9.56
C ARG A 76 6.44 -11.73 -10.82
N ALA A 77 7.29 -10.78 -11.20
CA ALA A 77 8.21 -10.94 -12.34
C ALA A 77 9.31 -11.96 -12.05
N ASP A 78 9.76 -12.05 -10.79
CA ASP A 78 10.79 -12.97 -10.34
C ASP A 78 10.25 -14.39 -10.09
N ALA A 79 8.94 -14.54 -9.90
CA ALA A 79 8.28 -15.82 -9.69
C ALA A 79 7.99 -16.55 -11.02
N SER A 80 7.92 -17.88 -10.97
CA SER A 80 7.46 -18.68 -12.11
C SER A 80 6.00 -18.38 -12.46
N ASP A 81 5.53 -18.81 -13.64
CA ASP A 81 4.11 -18.70 -14.03
C ASP A 81 3.18 -19.67 -13.27
N ASP A 82 3.72 -20.50 -12.37
CA ASP A 82 2.89 -21.34 -11.50
C ASP A 82 1.96 -20.47 -10.64
N PRO A 83 0.63 -20.74 -10.67
CA PRO A 83 -0.33 -19.87 -9.95
C PRO A 83 -0.11 -19.82 -8.44
N ARG A 84 0.41 -20.90 -7.83
CA ARG A 84 0.73 -20.92 -6.39
C ARG A 84 1.91 -20.01 -6.09
N GLU A 85 2.95 -20.05 -6.90
CA GLU A 85 4.10 -19.14 -6.77
C GLU A 85 3.69 -17.69 -7.03
N GLN A 86 2.81 -17.44 -7.99
CA GLN A 86 2.25 -16.11 -8.23
C GLN A 86 1.40 -15.59 -7.05
N LEU A 87 0.62 -16.45 -6.38
CA LEU A 87 -0.10 -16.07 -5.15
C LEU A 87 0.87 -15.69 -4.02
N ARG A 88 1.93 -16.47 -3.82
CA ARG A 88 2.98 -16.17 -2.84
C ARG A 88 3.69 -14.86 -3.16
N ALA A 89 4.03 -14.63 -4.42
CA ALA A 89 4.66 -13.39 -4.87
C ALA A 89 3.77 -12.14 -4.63
N ILE A 90 2.45 -12.26 -4.76
CA ILE A 90 1.52 -11.18 -4.39
C ILE A 90 1.58 -10.91 -2.89
N VAL A 91 1.61 -11.96 -2.06
CA VAL A 91 1.77 -11.83 -0.60
C VAL A 91 3.09 -11.15 -0.26
N ASP A 92 4.20 -11.58 -0.87
CA ASP A 92 5.54 -11.04 -0.63
C ASP A 92 5.63 -9.55 -0.96
N GLY A 93 5.05 -9.14 -2.08
CA GLY A 93 5.00 -7.75 -2.48
C GLY A 93 4.18 -6.87 -1.53
N ASN A 94 3.13 -7.41 -0.88
CA ASN A 94 2.37 -6.70 0.15
C ASN A 94 3.14 -6.58 1.48
N PHE A 95 4.08 -7.50 1.74
CA PHE A 95 4.97 -7.46 2.90
C PHE A 95 6.42 -7.08 2.52
N ASP A 96 6.60 -6.32 1.43
CA ASP A 96 7.89 -5.72 1.06
C ASP A 96 8.33 -4.68 2.09
N ASP A 97 9.63 -4.54 2.31
CA ASP A 97 10.20 -3.61 3.29
C ASP A 97 9.75 -2.16 3.07
N SER A 98 9.48 -1.77 1.82
CA SER A 98 8.93 -0.44 1.50
C SER A 98 7.54 -0.22 2.09
N GLN A 99 6.78 -1.29 2.38
CA GLN A 99 5.41 -1.24 2.90
C GLN A 99 5.30 -1.50 4.40
N ILE A 100 6.28 -2.18 4.99
CA ILE A 100 6.23 -2.63 6.38
C ILE A 100 7.22 -1.91 7.32
N ASN A 101 7.98 -0.93 6.82
CA ASN A 101 8.75 -0.06 7.70
C ASN A 101 7.84 0.84 8.54
N GLY A 102 8.33 1.30 9.69
CA GLY A 102 7.52 2.02 10.65
C GLY A 102 6.81 3.25 10.08
N THR A 103 7.48 4.04 9.23
CA THR A 103 6.90 5.22 8.57
C THR A 103 5.79 4.83 7.60
N ALA A 104 6.02 3.85 6.73
CA ALA A 104 5.00 3.38 5.79
C ALA A 104 3.75 2.86 6.51
N MET A 105 3.94 2.11 7.60
CA MET A 105 2.83 1.56 8.38
C MET A 105 1.97 2.66 9.01
N ARG A 106 2.58 3.71 9.59
CA ARG A 106 1.83 4.85 10.15
C ARG A 106 1.12 5.67 9.08
N VAL A 107 1.76 5.86 7.94
CA VAL A 107 1.17 6.54 6.78
C VAL A 107 -0.04 5.76 6.25
N TRP A 108 0.05 4.44 6.10
CA TRP A 108 -1.07 3.61 5.68
C TRP A 108 -2.26 3.69 6.64
N LEU A 109 -2.04 3.53 7.97
CA LEU A 109 -3.11 3.66 8.97
C LEU A 109 -3.81 5.02 8.88
N THR A 110 -3.01 6.07 8.69
CA THR A 110 -3.51 7.43 8.53
C THR A 110 -4.38 7.58 7.28
N PHE A 111 -3.95 7.02 6.14
CA PHE A 111 -4.74 7.08 4.90
C PHE A 111 -6.00 6.20 4.98
N TRP A 112 -5.96 5.05 5.62
CA TRP A 112 -7.17 4.23 5.84
C TRP A 112 -8.21 5.00 6.65
N ALA A 113 -7.81 5.61 7.77
CA ALA A 113 -8.70 6.44 8.58
C ALA A 113 -9.25 7.63 7.78
N ALA A 114 -8.40 8.35 7.05
CA ALA A 114 -8.80 9.48 6.24
C ALA A 114 -9.74 9.10 5.08
N SER A 115 -9.56 7.91 4.49
CA SER A 115 -10.42 7.42 3.41
C SER A 115 -11.89 7.21 3.81
N MET A 116 -12.16 7.07 5.10
CA MET A 116 -13.53 6.98 5.63
C MET A 116 -14.30 8.31 5.51
N HIS A 117 -13.59 9.43 5.38
CA HIS A 117 -14.15 10.77 5.40
C HIS A 117 -13.84 11.60 4.15
N GLN A 118 -12.84 11.22 3.36
CA GLN A 118 -12.40 11.95 2.17
C GLN A 118 -12.70 11.13 0.90
N PRO A 119 -13.64 11.58 0.03
CA PRO A 119 -14.11 10.82 -1.14
C PRO A 119 -12.99 10.42 -2.11
N GLU A 120 -12.00 11.30 -2.35
CA GLU A 120 -10.89 11.01 -3.25
C GLU A 120 -9.96 9.93 -2.69
N LEU A 121 -9.63 9.97 -1.39
CA LEU A 121 -8.85 8.91 -0.74
C LEU A 121 -9.64 7.59 -0.71
N ALA A 122 -10.94 7.64 -0.44
CA ALA A 122 -11.83 6.47 -0.52
C ALA A 122 -11.81 5.84 -1.93
N ARG A 123 -11.82 6.67 -2.98
CA ARG A 123 -11.72 6.18 -4.36
C ARG A 123 -10.40 5.48 -4.64
N LEU A 124 -9.29 6.05 -4.16
CA LEU A 124 -7.96 5.45 -4.30
C LEU A 124 -7.85 4.11 -3.55
N GLN A 125 -8.40 4.07 -2.32
CA GLN A 125 -8.43 2.84 -1.51
C GLN A 125 -9.25 1.75 -2.19
N ARG A 126 -10.47 2.05 -2.66
CA ARG A 126 -11.29 1.08 -3.41
C ARG A 126 -10.57 0.54 -4.65
N ALA A 127 -9.83 1.38 -5.37
CA ALA A 127 -9.07 0.94 -6.53
C ALA A 127 -7.92 -0.01 -6.15
N ASN A 128 -7.29 0.23 -4.99
CA ASN A 128 -6.27 -0.67 -4.43
C ASN A 128 -6.86 -2.02 -4.03
N ASP A 129 -7.96 -2.02 -3.28
CA ASP A 129 -8.66 -3.23 -2.84
C ASP A 129 -9.10 -4.07 -4.05
N GLN A 130 -9.69 -3.43 -5.05
CA GLN A 130 -10.11 -4.10 -6.27
C GLN A 130 -8.93 -4.72 -7.03
N ARG A 131 -7.79 -4.04 -7.07
CA ARG A 131 -6.57 -4.57 -7.70
C ARG A 131 -6.02 -5.78 -6.96
N LEU A 132 -5.91 -5.72 -5.62
CA LEU A 132 -5.48 -6.86 -4.82
C LEU A 132 -6.42 -8.06 -5.04
N PHE A 133 -7.71 -7.84 -4.87
CA PHE A 133 -8.71 -8.88 -5.09
C PHE A 133 -8.63 -9.48 -6.50
N SER A 134 -8.54 -8.66 -7.55
CA SER A 134 -8.48 -9.13 -8.93
C SER A 134 -7.21 -9.95 -9.21
N ASN A 135 -6.06 -9.52 -8.68
CA ASN A 135 -4.81 -10.24 -8.83
C ASN A 135 -4.88 -11.63 -8.17
N LEU A 136 -5.38 -11.70 -6.95
CA LEU A 136 -5.55 -12.96 -6.22
C LEU A 136 -6.57 -13.86 -6.90
N CYS A 137 -7.73 -13.31 -7.27
CA CYS A 137 -8.81 -14.04 -7.92
C CYS A 137 -8.37 -14.63 -9.27
N HIS A 138 -7.55 -13.89 -10.04
CA HIS A 138 -7.00 -14.38 -11.30
C HIS A 138 -6.15 -15.65 -11.08
N GLN A 139 -5.28 -15.67 -10.08
CA GLN A 139 -4.45 -16.84 -9.82
C GLN A 139 -5.24 -18.01 -9.23
N PHE A 140 -6.14 -17.74 -8.28
CA PHE A 140 -7.00 -18.80 -7.74
C PHE A 140 -7.91 -19.42 -8.80
N ASN A 141 -8.43 -18.66 -9.77
CA ASN A 141 -9.24 -19.18 -10.87
C ASN A 141 -8.48 -20.16 -11.79
N ARG A 142 -7.16 -20.16 -11.78
CA ARG A 142 -6.35 -21.14 -12.52
C ARG A 142 -6.23 -22.49 -11.77
N LEU A 143 -6.64 -22.54 -10.51
CA LEU A 143 -6.49 -23.70 -9.61
C LEU A 143 -7.82 -24.19 -9.02
N LEU A 144 -8.83 -23.33 -8.93
CA LEU A 144 -10.08 -23.58 -8.22
C LEU A 144 -11.29 -23.23 -9.09
N PRO A 145 -12.45 -23.88 -8.90
CA PRO A 145 -13.71 -23.44 -9.47
C PRO A 145 -14.04 -21.99 -9.09
N HIS A 146 -14.63 -21.24 -10.03
CA HIS A 146 -14.82 -19.79 -9.90
C HIS A 146 -15.43 -19.30 -8.58
N PRO A 147 -16.49 -19.91 -8.00
CA PRO A 147 -17.04 -19.46 -6.73
C PRO A 147 -16.04 -19.59 -5.58
N GLN A 148 -15.31 -20.71 -5.51
CA GLN A 148 -14.30 -20.98 -4.48
C GLN A 148 -13.09 -20.07 -4.64
N ALA A 149 -12.62 -19.83 -5.88
CA ALA A 149 -11.53 -18.90 -6.17
C ALA A 149 -11.82 -17.48 -5.66
N ARG A 150 -13.05 -17.00 -5.82
CA ARG A 150 -13.48 -15.70 -5.31
C ARG A 150 -13.49 -15.62 -3.78
N LEU A 151 -13.96 -16.70 -3.11
CA LEU A 151 -13.95 -16.77 -1.64
C LEU A 151 -12.51 -16.82 -1.11
N ALA A 152 -11.67 -17.67 -1.69
CA ALA A 152 -10.26 -17.78 -1.34
C ALA A 152 -9.50 -16.44 -1.54
N ALA A 153 -9.76 -15.75 -2.64
CA ALA A 153 -9.17 -14.43 -2.91
C ALA A 153 -9.61 -13.37 -1.89
N ARG A 154 -10.89 -13.34 -1.50
CA ARG A 154 -11.38 -12.44 -0.46
C ARG A 154 -10.77 -12.75 0.91
N GLY A 155 -10.69 -14.02 1.26
CA GLY A 155 -10.10 -14.46 2.52
C GLY A 155 -8.62 -14.12 2.60
N LEU A 156 -7.86 -14.35 1.52
CA LEU A 156 -6.43 -14.01 1.48
C LEU A 156 -6.20 -12.49 1.54
N ALA A 157 -6.99 -11.69 0.82
CA ALA A 157 -6.92 -10.24 0.89
C ALA A 157 -7.17 -9.74 2.32
N ALA A 158 -8.26 -10.19 2.96
CA ALA A 158 -8.57 -9.85 4.34
C ALA A 158 -7.49 -10.31 5.34
N MET A 159 -6.86 -11.46 5.08
CA MET A 159 -5.76 -11.96 5.90
C MET A 159 -4.51 -11.09 5.77
N ILE A 160 -4.14 -10.68 4.55
CA ILE A 160 -3.01 -9.76 4.32
C ILE A 160 -3.24 -8.46 5.09
N ASP A 161 -4.41 -7.83 4.91
CA ASP A 161 -4.76 -6.59 5.60
C ASP A 161 -4.78 -6.78 7.13
N GLY A 162 -5.34 -7.88 7.62
CA GLY A 162 -5.41 -8.19 9.05
C GLY A 162 -4.04 -8.43 9.69
N LEU A 163 -3.15 -9.16 9.03
CA LEU A 163 -1.79 -9.41 9.49
C LEU A 163 -1.00 -8.11 9.53
N TRP A 164 -1.13 -7.30 8.48
CA TRP A 164 -0.48 -6.00 8.38
C TRP A 164 -0.98 -5.04 9.48
N LEU A 165 -2.29 -4.89 9.63
CA LEU A 165 -2.91 -4.03 10.66
C LEU A 165 -2.50 -4.46 12.07
N ARG A 166 -2.60 -5.75 12.38
CA ARG A 166 -2.22 -6.25 13.71
C ARG A 166 -0.73 -6.05 13.98
N GLY A 167 0.11 -6.28 12.99
CA GLY A 167 1.55 -6.06 13.10
C GLY A 167 1.90 -4.58 13.35
N SER A 168 1.17 -3.65 12.71
CA SER A 168 1.39 -2.21 12.91
C SER A 168 0.95 -1.70 14.28
N LEU A 169 -0.06 -2.34 14.90
CA LEU A 169 -0.63 -1.89 16.19
C LEU A 169 0.09 -2.46 17.42
N VAL A 170 0.77 -3.59 17.28
CA VAL A 170 1.44 -4.24 18.43
C VAL A 170 2.69 -3.47 18.91
N GLY A 171 3.25 -2.63 18.04
CA GLY A 171 4.52 -1.96 18.28
C GLY A 171 5.72 -2.89 18.07
N GLY A 172 6.90 -2.31 17.92
CA GLY A 172 8.11 -3.06 17.63
C GLY A 172 8.31 -3.33 16.14
N GLN A 173 9.19 -4.28 15.81
CA GLN A 173 9.50 -4.62 14.43
C GLN A 173 8.44 -5.58 13.86
N PHE A 174 7.89 -5.23 12.69
CA PHE A 174 6.97 -6.12 11.97
C PHE A 174 7.66 -7.43 11.56
N ASN A 175 7.03 -8.56 11.89
CA ASN A 175 7.55 -9.87 11.52
C ASN A 175 6.97 -10.32 10.17
N ALA A 176 7.62 -9.89 9.09
CA ALA A 176 7.22 -10.21 7.72
C ALA A 176 7.26 -11.71 7.44
N GLU A 177 8.29 -12.42 7.92
CA GLU A 177 8.46 -13.86 7.69
C GLU A 177 7.30 -14.67 8.30
N LYS A 178 6.93 -14.36 9.54
CA LYS A 178 5.77 -14.98 10.20
C LYS A 178 4.47 -14.69 9.45
N SER A 179 4.29 -13.45 9.00
CA SER A 179 3.09 -13.04 8.25
C SER A 179 2.99 -13.74 6.90
N ARG A 180 4.09 -13.83 6.15
CA ARG A 180 4.17 -14.58 4.89
C ARG A 180 3.84 -16.05 5.11
N ARG A 181 4.43 -16.69 6.12
CA ARG A 181 4.18 -18.11 6.44
C ARG A 181 2.71 -18.38 6.74
N ILE A 182 2.03 -17.49 7.48
CA ILE A 182 0.60 -17.62 7.77
C ILE A 182 -0.23 -17.51 6.47
N ALA A 183 0.07 -16.52 5.63
CA ALA A 183 -0.62 -16.33 4.36
C ALA A 183 -0.39 -17.51 3.38
N TYR A 184 0.81 -18.07 3.34
CA TYR A 184 1.13 -19.27 2.54
C TYR A 184 0.37 -20.50 3.03
N GLY A 185 0.30 -20.69 4.35
CA GLY A 185 -0.52 -21.77 4.92
C GLY A 185 -1.98 -21.66 4.53
N TYR A 186 -2.53 -20.45 4.46
CA TYR A 186 -3.89 -20.23 3.96
C TYR A 186 -4.01 -20.61 2.48
N ILE A 187 -3.08 -20.21 1.64
CA ILE A 187 -3.07 -20.59 0.21
C ILE A 187 -3.07 -22.11 0.07
N ASP A 188 -2.16 -22.79 0.76
CA ASP A 188 -2.03 -24.24 0.70
C ASP A 188 -3.30 -24.96 1.20
N PHE A 189 -3.91 -24.47 2.28
CA PHE A 189 -5.18 -25.00 2.79
C PHE A 189 -6.33 -24.88 1.78
N GLN A 190 -6.46 -23.70 1.12
CA GLN A 190 -7.51 -23.49 0.13
C GLN A 190 -7.34 -24.42 -1.08
N LEU A 191 -6.11 -24.70 -1.49
CA LEU A 191 -5.82 -25.56 -2.64
C LEU A 191 -6.00 -27.07 -2.31
N GLN A 192 -5.79 -27.47 -1.06
CA GLN A 192 -6.02 -28.85 -0.62
C GLN A 192 -7.52 -29.18 -0.44
N ALA A 193 -8.31 -28.22 0.02
CA ALA A 193 -9.74 -28.41 0.30
C ALA A 193 -10.60 -28.79 -0.94
N VAL A 194 -10.05 -28.68 -2.14
CA VAL A 194 -10.76 -29.03 -3.41
C VAL A 194 -10.26 -30.37 -3.99
N ALA A 195 -9.21 -30.95 -3.43
CA ALA A 195 -8.71 -32.27 -3.83
C ALA A 195 -9.42 -33.44 -3.12
N LEU A 196 -10.35 -33.14 -2.22
CA LEU A 196 -11.24 -34.06 -1.51
C LEU A 196 -12.65 -33.98 -2.06
#